data_e023eb69b886b9d0f39ca14312c18a92
#
_entry.id   e023eb69b886b9d0f39ca14312c18a92
#
_cell.length_a   1.000
_cell.length_b   1.000
_cell.length_c   1.000
_cell.angle_alpha   90.00
_cell.angle_beta   90.00
_cell.angle_gamma   90.00
#
_symmetry.space_group_name_H-M   'P 1'
#
loop_
_entity.id
_entity.type
_entity.pdbx_description
1 polymer ?
#
loop_
_entity_poly.entity_id
_entity_poly.type
_entity_poly.pdbx_seq_one_letter_code
_entity_poly.pdbx_strand_id
1 'polypeptide(L)'
;MAFLLAGVMLLALAACTQPAEIEEDETMASFDLWADDDGAEIDPEVTKGEDGTLTYKLRTKSYSHWYINDEGGYDYLSETKIKTGDDWYYYDIDFSTADTAFIVMDPWCDWADDYLNEYFGAVTEKTTLPLMQAAAESGHKVIILTNDPANFKYNTKITPGLQELVDAGKAELLYHSDWPQDKFLAKLDEEGITKLIYTGYASNMCVITRDLGISKMIGKGKQLFFVPECSAAMEHADTWETQEVHKATTFIIGQVQAKLIDFEDIYNVLKK
;
A
#
# COMPACT_ATOMS: atom_id res chain seq x y z
N MET A 1 -15.35 -55.36 -11.52
CA MET A 1 -15.73 -54.01 -11.98
C MET A 1 -15.33 -52.99 -10.89
N ALA A 2 -14.14 -52.55 -10.96
CA ALA A 2 -13.57 -51.51 -10.12
C ALA A 2 -12.55 -50.74 -10.98
N PHE A 3 -12.92 -49.61 -11.49
CA PHE A 3 -12.02 -48.57 -12.07
C PHE A 3 -12.95 -47.45 -12.58
N LEU A 4 -13.04 -46.36 -11.82
CA LEU A 4 -13.42 -45.01 -12.28
C LEU A 4 -13.77 -44.13 -11.05
N LEU A 5 -12.76 -43.72 -10.31
CA LEU A 5 -12.90 -42.61 -9.33
C LEU A 5 -11.47 -42.10 -8.95
N ALA A 6 -10.71 -41.69 -9.95
CA ALA A 6 -9.43 -41.03 -9.74
C ALA A 6 -9.21 -40.04 -10.90
N GLY A 7 -10.01 -39.00 -10.97
CA GLY A 7 -9.90 -38.09 -12.10
C GLY A 7 -10.53 -36.71 -11.93
N VAL A 8 -10.84 -36.28 -10.72
CA VAL A 8 -11.51 -34.96 -10.50
C VAL A 8 -10.84 -34.12 -9.40
N MET A 9 -9.64 -34.42 -8.99
CA MET A 9 -9.00 -33.67 -7.90
C MET A 9 -7.71 -32.92 -8.31
N LEU A 10 -7.55 -32.63 -9.60
CA LEU A 10 -6.34 -31.95 -10.13
C LEU A 10 -6.64 -30.66 -10.92
N LEU A 11 -7.84 -30.09 -10.79
CA LEU A 11 -8.19 -28.85 -11.53
C LEU A 11 -8.43 -27.62 -10.66
N ALA A 12 -8.19 -27.69 -9.36
CA ALA A 12 -8.39 -26.55 -8.47
C ALA A 12 -7.08 -25.85 -8.03
N LEU A 13 -5.93 -26.25 -8.56
CA LEU A 13 -4.61 -25.63 -8.26
C LEU A 13 -4.07 -24.77 -9.41
N ALA A 14 -4.81 -24.63 -10.51
CA ALA A 14 -4.30 -23.95 -11.70
C ALA A 14 -4.71 -22.47 -11.83
N ALA A 15 -5.51 -21.93 -10.91
CA ALA A 15 -5.96 -20.53 -11.02
C ALA A 15 -4.96 -19.48 -10.52
N CYS A 16 -3.87 -19.91 -9.88
CA CYS A 16 -2.80 -19.00 -9.43
C CYS A 16 -1.42 -19.35 -10.02
N THR A 17 -1.32 -20.09 -11.11
CA THR A 17 -0.03 -20.65 -11.54
C THR A 17 0.35 -20.42 -13.01
N GLN A 18 -0.12 -19.39 -13.67
CA GLN A 18 0.52 -18.96 -14.93
C GLN A 18 0.65 -17.43 -14.91
N PRO A 19 1.87 -16.89 -14.99
CA PRO A 19 2.01 -15.51 -15.43
C PRO A 19 1.52 -15.49 -16.88
N ALA A 20 0.44 -14.76 -17.15
CA ALA A 20 0.13 -14.36 -18.51
C ALA A 20 1.36 -13.57 -19.00
N GLU A 21 1.90 -13.93 -20.18
CA GLU A 21 2.75 -13.00 -20.92
C GLU A 21 1.86 -11.78 -21.19
N ILE A 22 1.99 -10.76 -20.35
CA ILE A 22 1.36 -9.47 -20.55
C ILE A 22 2.09 -8.87 -21.74
N GLU A 23 1.49 -8.96 -22.95
CA GLU A 23 1.82 -8.00 -23.98
C GLU A 23 1.72 -6.63 -23.32
N GLU A 24 2.73 -5.77 -23.48
CA GLU A 24 2.73 -4.40 -22.98
C GLU A 24 1.47 -3.72 -23.54
N ASP A 25 0.38 -3.82 -22.80
CA ASP A 25 -0.87 -3.19 -23.16
C ASP A 25 -0.72 -1.71 -22.82
N GLU A 26 -0.55 -0.90 -23.87
CA GLU A 26 -0.50 0.55 -23.80
C GLU A 26 -1.76 1.15 -23.14
N THR A 27 -2.77 0.34 -22.82
CA THR A 27 -4.04 0.76 -22.20
C THR A 27 -3.97 0.91 -20.67
N MET A 28 -2.95 0.42 -19.99
CA MET A 28 -2.66 0.86 -18.64
C MET A 28 -2.00 2.24 -18.73
N ALA A 29 -2.81 3.26 -18.93
CA ALA A 29 -2.35 4.64 -18.81
C ALA A 29 -1.55 4.74 -17.50
N SER A 30 -0.27 5.03 -17.61
CA SER A 30 0.57 5.25 -16.45
C SER A 30 -0.13 6.32 -15.62
N PHE A 31 -0.60 5.92 -14.45
CA PHE A 31 -1.18 6.87 -13.50
C PHE A 31 -0.01 7.67 -12.93
N ASP A 32 0.35 8.71 -13.64
CA ASP A 32 1.40 9.63 -13.24
C ASP A 32 0.78 10.72 -12.37
N LEU A 33 0.71 10.44 -11.08
CA LEU A 33 0.34 11.43 -10.06
C LEU A 33 1.35 12.58 -9.97
N TRP A 34 2.51 12.41 -10.56
CA TRP A 34 3.67 13.26 -10.40
C TRP A 34 4.03 14.01 -11.70
N ALA A 35 3.22 13.83 -12.77
CA ALA A 35 3.46 14.40 -14.09
C ALA A 35 3.59 15.94 -14.10
N ASP A 36 2.99 16.62 -13.11
CA ASP A 36 3.06 18.07 -12.91
C ASP A 36 4.09 18.48 -11.85
N ASP A 37 4.89 17.52 -11.35
CA ASP A 37 5.92 17.81 -10.37
C ASP A 37 7.09 18.49 -11.09
N ASP A 38 7.41 19.72 -10.73
CA ASP A 38 8.56 20.47 -11.23
C ASP A 38 9.93 19.92 -10.79
N GLY A 39 9.89 18.69 -10.26
CA GLY A 39 11.00 17.75 -10.21
C GLY A 39 12.26 18.26 -9.53
N ALA A 40 12.17 18.92 -8.39
CA ALA A 40 13.34 19.02 -7.55
C ALA A 40 13.72 17.61 -7.08
N GLU A 41 14.61 16.94 -7.82
CA GLU A 41 15.20 15.67 -7.41
C GLU A 41 15.77 15.84 -6.00
N ILE A 42 15.15 15.21 -5.03
CA ILE A 42 15.80 15.02 -3.73
C ILE A 42 16.67 13.78 -3.90
N ASP A 43 17.96 13.95 -3.80
CA ASP A 43 18.87 12.82 -3.73
C ASP A 43 18.53 12.03 -2.46
N PRO A 44 17.95 10.82 -2.57
CA PRO A 44 17.52 10.06 -1.42
C PRO A 44 18.74 9.67 -0.60
N GLU A 45 18.82 10.15 0.63
CA GLU A 45 19.88 9.83 1.57
C GLU A 45 19.55 8.60 2.38
N VAL A 46 20.52 7.69 2.49
CA VAL A 46 20.45 6.56 3.43
C VAL A 46 21.56 6.74 4.46
N THR A 47 21.18 6.77 5.72
CA THR A 47 22.12 6.84 6.84
C THR A 47 22.01 5.58 7.69
N LYS A 48 23.15 5.13 8.24
CA LYS A 48 23.19 3.96 9.13
C LYS A 48 23.63 4.41 10.52
N GLY A 49 22.79 4.16 11.51
CA GLY A 49 23.09 4.37 12.91
C GLY A 49 24.12 3.39 13.46
N GLU A 50 24.72 3.70 14.62
CA GLU A 50 25.70 2.84 15.31
C GLU A 50 25.06 1.49 15.73
N ASP A 51 23.76 1.47 15.98
CA ASP A 51 22.96 0.27 16.31
C ASP A 51 22.58 -0.57 15.08
N GLY A 52 22.97 -0.12 13.88
CA GLY A 52 22.63 -0.78 12.61
C GLY A 52 21.32 -0.33 12.01
N THR A 53 20.55 0.54 12.67
CA THR A 53 19.30 1.10 12.14
C THR A 53 19.58 1.86 10.85
N LEU A 54 18.82 1.57 9.81
CA LEU A 54 18.84 2.30 8.55
C LEU A 54 17.76 3.37 8.58
N THR A 55 18.13 4.60 8.24
CA THR A 55 17.22 5.73 8.09
C THR A 55 17.27 6.24 6.66
N TYR A 56 16.12 6.33 6.05
CA TYR A 56 15.91 6.75 4.67
C TYR A 56 15.20 8.09 4.66
N LYS A 57 15.71 9.05 3.92
CA LYS A 57 15.06 10.34 3.72
C LYS A 57 14.30 10.33 2.41
N LEU A 58 13.02 10.64 2.47
CA LEU A 58 12.11 10.66 1.33
C LEU A 58 11.31 11.94 1.27
N ARG A 59 11.00 12.37 0.07
CA ARG A 59 10.02 13.41 -0.19
C ARG A 59 8.62 12.81 -0.16
N THR A 60 7.73 13.45 0.57
CA THR A 60 6.31 13.10 0.63
C THR A 60 5.48 14.27 0.17
N LYS A 61 4.27 13.97 -0.30
CA LYS A 61 3.37 14.91 -0.95
C LYS A 61 2.00 14.89 -0.28
N SER A 62 1.40 16.05 -0.17
CA SER A 62 0.05 16.18 0.40
C SER A 62 -0.73 17.27 -0.31
N TYR A 63 -2.03 17.04 -0.50
CA TYR A 63 -2.98 18.07 -0.95
C TYR A 63 -3.54 18.91 0.18
N SER A 64 -3.14 18.67 1.43
CA SER A 64 -3.74 19.35 2.57
C SER A 64 -3.44 20.83 2.55
N HIS A 65 -4.49 21.64 2.62
CA HIS A 65 -4.41 23.08 2.92
C HIS A 65 -4.30 23.33 4.42
N TRP A 66 -4.23 22.29 5.21
CA TRP A 66 -4.16 22.33 6.66
C TRP A 66 -2.87 21.70 7.13
N TYR A 67 -2.29 22.25 8.16
CA TYR A 67 -1.26 21.55 8.90
C TYR A 67 -1.56 21.64 10.41
N ILE A 68 -1.06 20.67 11.14
CA ILE A 68 -1.11 20.73 12.60
C ILE A 68 0.11 21.55 13.03
N ASN A 69 -0.12 22.69 13.65
CA ASN A 69 0.94 23.53 14.18
C ASN A 69 1.52 22.95 15.48
N ASP A 70 2.58 23.57 15.99
CA ASP A 70 3.29 23.11 17.21
C ASP A 70 2.41 23.13 18.46
N GLU A 71 1.29 23.85 18.44
CA GLU A 71 0.33 23.95 19.53
C GLU A 71 -0.79 22.88 19.42
N GLY A 72 -0.77 22.04 18.37
CA GLY A 72 -1.80 21.02 18.10
C GLY A 72 -3.08 21.57 17.49
N GLY A 73 -3.09 22.84 17.07
CA GLY A 73 -4.16 23.46 16.31
C GLY A 73 -4.01 23.25 14.81
N TYR A 74 -5.07 23.55 14.07
CA TYR A 74 -5.04 23.53 12.61
C TYR A 74 -4.81 24.94 12.08
N ASP A 75 -3.76 25.10 11.27
CA ASP A 75 -3.54 26.32 10.51
C ASP A 75 -3.84 26.10 9.03
N TYR A 76 -4.43 27.11 8.40
CA TYR A 76 -4.63 27.13 6.98
C TYR A 76 -3.37 27.60 6.26
N LEU A 77 -2.98 26.86 5.25
CA LEU A 77 -2.09 27.40 4.26
C LEU A 77 -2.82 28.50 3.47
N SER A 78 -2.09 29.46 2.96
CA SER A 78 -2.64 30.72 2.44
C SER A 78 -3.82 30.56 1.46
N GLU A 79 -4.86 31.39 1.59
CA GLU A 79 -6.00 31.42 0.66
C GLU A 79 -5.61 31.57 -0.81
N THR A 80 -4.47 32.14 -1.11
CA THR A 80 -3.97 32.35 -2.46
C THR A 80 -3.65 31.01 -3.12
N LYS A 81 -3.08 30.05 -2.37
CA LYS A 81 -2.76 28.72 -2.89
C LYS A 81 -4.01 27.90 -3.23
N ILE A 82 -5.06 28.01 -2.43
CA ILE A 82 -6.36 27.37 -2.71
C ILE A 82 -6.94 27.82 -4.05
N LYS A 83 -6.71 29.08 -4.43
CA LYS A 83 -7.28 29.68 -5.64
C LYS A 83 -6.44 29.52 -6.90
N THR A 84 -5.16 29.21 -6.75
CA THR A 84 -4.22 29.13 -7.89
C THR A 84 -4.00 27.69 -8.39
N GLY A 85 -4.58 26.68 -7.74
CA GLY A 85 -4.40 25.29 -8.11
C GLY A 85 -3.02 24.72 -7.73
N ASP A 86 -2.26 25.46 -6.96
CA ASP A 86 -0.94 25.05 -6.44
C ASP A 86 -1.14 24.15 -5.22
N ASP A 87 -1.65 22.93 -5.48
CA ASP A 87 -2.35 22.12 -4.47
C ASP A 87 -1.41 21.14 -3.75
N TRP A 88 -0.17 20.98 -4.21
CA TRP A 88 0.79 20.07 -3.64
C TRP A 88 1.72 20.74 -2.62
N TYR A 89 1.88 20.06 -1.47
CA TYR A 89 2.83 20.42 -0.42
C TYR A 89 3.79 19.29 -0.21
N TYR A 90 5.09 19.59 -0.18
CA TYR A 90 6.17 18.62 -0.08
C TYR A 90 6.78 18.67 1.31
N TYR A 91 7.06 17.49 1.85
CA TYR A 91 7.67 17.33 3.17
C TYR A 91 8.78 16.28 3.08
N ASP A 92 9.95 16.61 3.57
CA ASP A 92 11.01 15.63 3.79
C ASP A 92 10.71 14.84 5.05
N ILE A 93 10.68 13.54 4.96
CA ILE A 93 10.40 12.63 6.08
C ILE A 93 11.50 11.59 6.15
N ASP A 94 12.00 11.34 7.35
CA ASP A 94 12.90 10.24 7.62
C ASP A 94 12.09 8.97 7.93
N PHE A 95 12.40 7.87 7.25
CA PHE A 95 11.87 6.54 7.51
C PHE A 95 12.97 5.66 8.06
N SER A 96 12.70 4.98 9.16
CA SER A 96 13.67 4.13 9.84
C SER A 96 13.18 2.69 9.93
N THR A 97 14.09 1.74 9.78
CA THR A 97 13.78 0.31 10.04
C THR A 97 13.31 0.05 11.46
N ALA A 98 13.59 0.97 12.40
CA ALA A 98 13.19 0.85 13.79
C ALA A 98 11.78 1.38 14.08
N ASP A 99 11.22 2.27 13.22
CA ASP A 99 9.99 2.97 13.53
C ASP A 99 8.92 2.91 12.42
N THR A 100 9.22 2.25 11.29
CA THR A 100 8.36 2.23 10.11
C THR A 100 7.93 0.82 9.74
N ALA A 101 6.65 0.63 9.48
CA ALA A 101 6.10 -0.61 8.93
C ALA A 101 5.36 -0.36 7.61
N PHE A 102 5.55 -1.28 6.68
CA PHE A 102 4.80 -1.35 5.41
C PHE A 102 3.56 -2.22 5.61
N ILE A 103 2.41 -1.70 5.23
CA ILE A 103 1.11 -2.36 5.36
C ILE A 103 0.59 -2.72 3.96
N VAL A 104 0.32 -4.00 3.75
CA VAL A 104 -0.36 -4.46 2.53
C VAL A 104 -1.77 -4.87 2.90
N MET A 105 -2.75 -4.10 2.47
CA MET A 105 -4.16 -4.32 2.76
C MET A 105 -4.79 -5.25 1.72
N ASP A 106 -5.34 -6.38 2.15
CA ASP A 106 -6.20 -7.27 1.36
C ASP A 106 -5.66 -7.61 -0.05
N PRO A 107 -4.41 -8.07 -0.22
CA PRO A 107 -3.81 -8.37 -1.52
C PRO A 107 -4.27 -9.74 -2.05
N TRP A 108 -5.58 -9.91 -2.25
CA TRP A 108 -6.17 -11.18 -2.60
C TRP A 108 -5.95 -11.57 -4.06
N CYS A 109 -5.79 -12.88 -4.30
CA CYS A 109 -5.81 -13.50 -5.63
C CYS A 109 -7.01 -14.45 -5.82
N ASP A 110 -7.98 -14.44 -4.92
CA ASP A 110 -9.20 -15.25 -4.95
C ASP A 110 -10.48 -14.40 -4.88
N TRP A 111 -10.49 -13.27 -5.59
CA TRP A 111 -11.69 -12.48 -5.79
C TRP A 111 -12.74 -13.32 -6.52
N ALA A 112 -14.02 -13.08 -6.23
CA ALA A 112 -15.11 -13.75 -6.95
C ALA A 112 -15.21 -13.36 -8.43
N ASP A 113 -14.49 -12.33 -8.84
CA ASP A 113 -14.44 -11.78 -10.19
C ASP A 113 -13.03 -11.97 -10.75
N ASP A 114 -12.89 -12.70 -11.85
CA ASP A 114 -11.63 -13.00 -12.50
C ASP A 114 -10.92 -11.73 -12.97
N TYR A 115 -11.67 -10.73 -13.37
CA TYR A 115 -11.17 -9.43 -13.78
C TYR A 115 -10.45 -8.67 -12.65
N LEU A 116 -10.99 -8.70 -11.42
CA LEU A 116 -10.31 -8.13 -10.26
C LEU A 116 -9.04 -8.90 -9.91
N ASN A 117 -9.05 -10.24 -10.08
CA ASN A 117 -7.86 -11.06 -9.88
C ASN A 117 -6.74 -10.66 -10.85
N GLU A 118 -7.08 -10.47 -12.12
CA GLU A 118 -6.13 -10.08 -13.15
C GLU A 118 -5.59 -8.67 -12.90
N TYR A 119 -6.46 -7.71 -12.69
CA TYR A 119 -6.09 -6.30 -12.50
C TYR A 119 -5.27 -6.06 -11.22
N PHE A 120 -5.77 -6.47 -10.07
CA PHE A 120 -5.04 -6.29 -8.82
C PHE A 120 -3.78 -7.15 -8.77
N GLY A 121 -3.81 -8.32 -9.42
CA GLY A 121 -2.64 -9.16 -9.61
C GLY A 121 -1.54 -8.45 -10.39
N ALA A 122 -1.87 -7.82 -11.51
CA ALA A 122 -0.92 -7.07 -12.34
C ALA A 122 -0.28 -5.90 -11.57
N VAL A 123 -1.08 -5.11 -10.84
CA VAL A 123 -0.54 -4.04 -9.99
C VAL A 123 0.34 -4.61 -8.87
N THR A 124 -0.06 -5.73 -8.25
CA THR A 124 0.75 -6.38 -7.22
C THR A 124 2.10 -6.82 -7.76
N GLU A 125 2.13 -7.47 -8.91
CA GLU A 125 3.39 -7.96 -9.51
C GLU A 125 4.29 -6.81 -9.96
N LYS A 126 3.71 -5.74 -10.50
CA LYS A 126 4.46 -4.61 -11.05
C LYS A 126 5.07 -3.72 -9.97
N THR A 127 4.35 -3.46 -8.87
CA THR A 127 4.74 -2.44 -7.88
C THR A 127 4.73 -2.96 -6.44
N THR A 128 3.60 -3.51 -5.96
CA THR A 128 3.44 -3.86 -4.54
C THR A 128 4.44 -4.92 -4.09
N LEU A 129 4.56 -6.01 -4.84
CA LEU A 129 5.49 -7.11 -4.50
C LEU A 129 6.96 -6.67 -4.55
N PRO A 130 7.45 -5.99 -5.61
CA PRO A 130 8.81 -5.45 -5.61
C PRO A 130 9.10 -4.52 -4.43
N LEU A 131 8.16 -3.63 -4.08
CA LEU A 131 8.31 -2.74 -2.94
C LEU A 131 8.40 -3.51 -1.62
N MET A 132 7.54 -4.51 -1.40
CA MET A 132 7.57 -5.32 -0.18
C MET A 132 8.83 -6.16 -0.07
N GLN A 133 9.34 -6.67 -1.18
CA GLN A 133 10.63 -7.36 -1.23
C GLN A 133 11.78 -6.42 -0.82
N ALA A 134 11.84 -5.23 -1.41
CA ALA A 134 12.86 -4.24 -1.06
C ALA A 134 12.75 -3.78 0.41
N ALA A 135 11.54 -3.55 0.92
CA ALA A 135 11.31 -3.21 2.32
C ALA A 135 11.79 -4.32 3.27
N ALA A 136 11.45 -5.58 2.98
CA ALA A 136 11.88 -6.70 3.78
C ALA A 136 13.42 -6.91 3.73
N GLU A 137 14.03 -6.74 2.57
CA GLU A 137 15.49 -6.87 2.39
C GLU A 137 16.26 -5.76 3.09
N SER A 138 15.72 -4.56 3.16
CA SER A 138 16.28 -3.44 3.92
C SER A 138 16.05 -3.55 5.44
N GLY A 139 15.29 -4.55 5.89
CA GLY A 139 15.04 -4.81 7.30
C GLY A 139 13.81 -4.09 7.87
N HIS A 140 12.99 -3.47 7.05
CA HIS A 140 11.71 -2.93 7.50
C HIS A 140 10.70 -4.03 7.80
N LYS A 141 9.80 -3.71 8.72
CA LYS A 141 8.65 -4.57 9.00
C LYS A 141 7.64 -4.50 7.86
N VAL A 142 7.24 -5.68 7.36
CA VAL A 142 6.15 -5.84 6.39
C VAL A 142 5.00 -6.58 7.05
N ILE A 143 3.81 -6.00 7.05
CA ILE A 143 2.60 -6.56 7.63
C ILE A 143 1.55 -6.69 6.53
N ILE A 144 1.06 -7.91 6.31
CA ILE A 144 -0.01 -8.20 5.37
C ILE A 144 -1.29 -8.44 6.16
N LEU A 145 -2.31 -7.65 5.86
CA LEU A 145 -3.63 -7.74 6.49
C LEU A 145 -4.61 -8.41 5.53
N THR A 146 -5.34 -9.43 6.01
CA THR A 146 -6.27 -10.18 5.17
C THR A 146 -7.41 -10.78 5.98
N ASN A 147 -8.39 -11.37 5.30
CA ASN A 147 -9.46 -12.14 5.94
C ASN A 147 -8.96 -13.52 6.37
N ASP A 148 -9.48 -14.01 7.50
CA ASP A 148 -9.23 -15.35 7.98
C ASP A 148 -9.99 -16.38 7.12
N PRO A 149 -9.31 -17.36 6.48
CA PRO A 149 -9.96 -18.41 5.70
C PRO A 149 -10.88 -19.32 6.52
N ALA A 150 -10.77 -19.33 7.84
CA ALA A 150 -11.70 -20.05 8.70
C ALA A 150 -13.09 -19.38 8.75
N ASN A 151 -13.16 -18.06 8.50
CA ASN A 151 -14.35 -17.25 8.60
C ASN A 151 -14.94 -16.85 7.24
N PHE A 152 -14.13 -16.91 6.17
CA PHE A 152 -14.50 -16.45 4.84
C PHE A 152 -14.19 -17.51 3.77
N LYS A 153 -15.05 -17.64 2.79
CA LYS A 153 -14.90 -18.59 1.68
C LYS A 153 -14.04 -18.02 0.53
N TYR A 154 -14.11 -16.72 0.33
CA TYR A 154 -13.42 -15.98 -0.73
C TYR A 154 -12.64 -14.81 -0.12
N ASN A 155 -11.77 -14.21 -0.91
CA ASN A 155 -10.98 -13.07 -0.49
C ASN A 155 -10.12 -13.39 0.76
N THR A 156 -9.43 -14.51 0.70
CA THR A 156 -8.60 -15.05 1.80
C THR A 156 -7.20 -15.44 1.38
N LYS A 157 -7.01 -15.74 0.09
CA LYS A 157 -5.71 -16.11 -0.44
C LYS A 157 -4.97 -14.87 -0.91
N ILE A 158 -3.84 -14.63 -0.33
CA ILE A 158 -2.95 -13.54 -0.76
C ILE A 158 -2.15 -13.96 -1.99
N THR A 159 -1.69 -12.98 -2.75
CA THR A 159 -0.89 -13.17 -3.96
C THR A 159 0.34 -14.05 -3.68
N PRO A 160 0.67 -15.03 -4.55
CA PRO A 160 1.72 -16.03 -4.29
C PRO A 160 3.06 -15.44 -3.87
N GLY A 161 3.57 -14.39 -4.55
CA GLY A 161 4.85 -13.78 -4.18
C GLY A 161 4.84 -13.13 -2.79
N LEU A 162 3.70 -12.60 -2.34
CA LEU A 162 3.53 -12.09 -0.97
C LEU A 162 3.45 -13.26 0.03
N GLN A 163 2.83 -14.38 -0.35
CA GLN A 163 2.83 -15.59 0.48
C GLN A 163 4.24 -16.13 0.68
N GLU A 164 5.09 -16.10 -0.35
CA GLU A 164 6.49 -16.49 -0.25
C GLU A 164 7.27 -15.63 0.79
N LEU A 165 6.99 -14.33 0.87
CA LEU A 165 7.58 -13.48 1.91
C LEU A 165 7.13 -13.90 3.32
N VAL A 166 5.87 -14.26 3.48
CA VAL A 166 5.33 -14.77 4.76
C VAL A 166 5.99 -16.10 5.13
N ASP A 167 6.05 -17.04 4.19
CA ASP A 167 6.63 -18.36 4.41
C ASP A 167 8.14 -18.29 4.72
N ALA A 168 8.83 -17.29 4.17
CA ALA A 168 10.23 -17.01 4.46
C ALA A 168 10.45 -16.23 5.78
N GLY A 169 9.38 -15.87 6.51
CA GLY A 169 9.46 -15.08 7.74
C GLY A 169 9.89 -13.61 7.51
N LYS A 170 9.77 -13.13 6.27
CA LYS A 170 10.09 -11.76 5.85
C LYS A 170 8.90 -10.80 5.93
N ALA A 171 7.69 -11.33 6.03
CA ALA A 171 6.47 -10.57 6.26
C ALA A 171 5.61 -11.27 7.31
N GLU A 172 4.83 -10.48 8.05
CA GLU A 172 3.88 -10.96 9.04
C GLU A 172 2.47 -10.96 8.45
N LEU A 173 1.79 -12.12 8.48
CA LEU A 173 0.40 -12.25 8.04
C LEU A 173 -0.54 -12.10 9.24
N LEU A 174 -1.44 -11.13 9.21
CA LEU A 174 -2.42 -10.86 10.25
C LEU A 174 -3.84 -10.95 9.70
N TYR A 175 -4.70 -11.65 10.41
CA TYR A 175 -6.12 -11.73 10.05
C TYR A 175 -6.91 -10.62 10.74
N HIS A 176 -7.76 -9.90 9.99
CA HIS A 176 -8.58 -8.81 10.53
C HIS A 176 -9.41 -9.23 11.75
N SER A 177 -9.93 -10.47 11.77
CA SER A 177 -10.72 -11.01 12.88
C SER A 177 -9.93 -11.10 14.19
N ASP A 178 -8.63 -11.32 14.12
CA ASP A 178 -7.77 -11.54 15.28
C ASP A 178 -7.09 -10.28 15.81
N TRP A 179 -7.15 -9.23 15.00
CA TRP A 179 -6.45 -7.96 15.25
C TRP A 179 -7.42 -6.77 15.25
N PRO A 180 -8.26 -6.62 16.29
CA PRO A 180 -9.01 -5.37 16.49
C PRO A 180 -8.03 -4.20 16.66
N GLN A 181 -8.49 -2.99 16.38
CA GLN A 181 -7.64 -1.79 16.28
C GLN A 181 -6.78 -1.55 17.53
N ASP A 182 -7.34 -1.70 18.72
CA ASP A 182 -6.64 -1.52 19.99
C ASP A 182 -5.48 -2.51 20.16
N LYS A 183 -5.69 -3.77 19.82
CA LYS A 183 -4.65 -4.80 19.86
C LYS A 183 -3.54 -4.53 18.86
N PHE A 184 -3.92 -4.09 17.64
CA PHE A 184 -2.95 -3.75 16.59
C PHE A 184 -2.11 -2.53 17.00
N LEU A 185 -2.74 -1.48 17.54
CA LEU A 185 -2.03 -0.30 18.04
C LEU A 185 -1.06 -0.65 19.18
N ALA A 186 -1.50 -1.49 20.13
CA ALA A 186 -0.63 -1.94 21.23
C ALA A 186 0.61 -2.70 20.71
N LYS A 187 0.42 -3.58 19.68
CA LYS A 187 1.54 -4.26 19.02
C LYS A 187 2.52 -3.26 18.38
N LEU A 188 2.00 -2.28 17.64
CA LEU A 188 2.84 -1.27 17.00
C LEU A 188 3.60 -0.43 18.04
N ASP A 189 2.97 -0.09 19.16
CA ASP A 189 3.60 0.66 20.24
C ASP A 189 4.71 -0.16 20.93
N GLU A 190 4.47 -1.44 21.20
CA GLU A 190 5.47 -2.35 21.77
C GLU A 190 6.69 -2.52 20.86
N GLU A 191 6.49 -2.49 19.55
CA GLU A 191 7.54 -2.60 18.54
C GLU A 191 8.18 -1.25 18.15
N GLY A 192 7.75 -0.15 18.76
CA GLY A 192 8.27 1.18 18.48
C GLY A 192 7.85 1.77 17.13
N ILE A 193 6.86 1.15 16.44
CA ILE A 193 6.39 1.59 15.13
C ILE A 193 5.53 2.84 15.27
N THR A 194 5.95 3.92 14.63
CA THR A 194 5.26 5.22 14.63
C THR A 194 4.78 5.63 13.24
N LYS A 195 5.29 5.01 12.18
CA LYS A 195 4.99 5.32 10.78
C LYS A 195 4.45 4.10 10.06
N LEU A 196 3.36 4.27 9.33
CA LEU A 196 2.70 3.22 8.57
C LEU A 196 2.61 3.64 7.10
N ILE A 197 3.21 2.84 6.21
CA ILE A 197 3.17 3.04 4.76
C ILE A 197 2.18 2.04 4.17
N TYR A 198 1.04 2.53 3.72
CA TYR A 198 -0.06 1.73 3.20
C TYR A 198 0.06 1.46 1.71
N THR A 199 -0.29 0.25 1.35
CA THR A 199 -0.45 -0.29 -0.01
C THR A 199 -1.62 -1.28 -0.04
N GLY A 200 -1.88 -1.91 -1.18
CA GLY A 200 -2.88 -2.98 -1.30
C GLY A 200 -4.26 -2.51 -1.78
N TYR A 201 -5.32 -3.30 -1.56
CA TYR A 201 -6.56 -3.19 -2.32
C TYR A 201 -7.82 -3.24 -1.45
N ALA A 202 -8.94 -2.67 -1.95
CA ALA A 202 -8.96 -1.62 -2.97
C ALA A 202 -8.79 -0.25 -2.29
N SER A 203 -8.16 0.70 -3.00
CA SER A 203 -7.89 2.04 -2.44
C SER A 203 -9.17 2.72 -1.94
N ASN A 204 -10.26 2.64 -2.70
CA ASN A 204 -11.56 3.22 -2.37
C ASN A 204 -12.41 2.37 -1.39
N MET A 205 -11.90 1.22 -0.94
CA MET A 205 -12.61 0.34 -0.01
C MET A 205 -11.74 -0.05 1.18
N CYS A 206 -11.13 -1.24 1.17
CA CYS A 206 -10.44 -1.79 2.33
C CYS A 206 -9.30 -0.91 2.83
N VAL A 207 -8.51 -0.33 1.93
CA VAL A 207 -7.39 0.56 2.29
C VAL A 207 -7.85 1.74 3.14
N ILE A 208 -9.02 2.32 2.87
CA ILE A 208 -9.52 3.46 3.64
C ILE A 208 -10.54 3.09 4.71
N THR A 209 -11.32 2.00 4.54
CA THR A 209 -12.51 1.75 5.36
C THR A 209 -12.38 0.65 6.42
N ARG A 210 -11.44 -0.28 6.28
CA ARG A 210 -11.18 -1.31 7.30
C ARG A 210 -10.86 -0.68 8.65
N ASP A 211 -11.06 -1.40 9.74
CA ASP A 211 -10.73 -0.93 11.09
C ASP A 211 -9.24 -0.56 11.25
N LEU A 212 -8.38 -1.23 10.47
CA LEU A 212 -6.95 -0.94 10.36
C LEU A 212 -6.60 -0.13 9.10
N GLY A 213 -7.60 0.34 8.36
CA GLY A 213 -7.42 1.19 7.18
C GLY A 213 -7.15 2.64 7.53
N ILE A 214 -6.65 3.38 6.54
CA ILE A 214 -6.14 4.75 6.70
C ILE A 214 -7.12 5.64 7.48
N SER A 215 -8.39 5.72 7.06
CA SER A 215 -9.37 6.62 7.69
C SER A 215 -9.64 6.30 9.17
N LYS A 216 -9.52 5.05 9.57
CA LYS A 216 -9.73 4.61 10.96
C LYS A 216 -8.49 4.79 11.83
N MET A 217 -7.33 4.88 11.20
CA MET A 217 -6.05 5.08 11.88
C MET A 217 -5.69 6.55 12.08
N ILE A 218 -6.43 7.49 11.49
CA ILE A 218 -6.26 8.92 11.72
C ILE A 218 -6.41 9.23 13.22
N GLY A 219 -5.49 10.03 13.76
CA GLY A 219 -5.52 10.46 15.17
C GLY A 219 -5.16 9.36 16.19
N LYS A 220 -4.64 8.21 15.73
CA LYS A 220 -4.21 7.10 16.60
C LYS A 220 -2.73 7.15 17.00
N GLY A 221 -2.10 8.31 16.90
CA GLY A 221 -0.68 8.49 17.29
C GLY A 221 0.32 7.90 16.28
N LYS A 222 -0.13 7.59 15.06
CA LYS A 222 0.72 7.09 13.97
C LYS A 222 0.73 8.09 12.82
N GLN A 223 1.87 8.25 12.19
CA GLN A 223 1.98 8.97 10.92
C GLN A 223 1.62 8.01 9.78
N LEU A 224 0.71 8.45 8.91
CA LEU A 224 0.17 7.61 7.84
C LEU A 224 0.69 8.09 6.49
N PHE A 225 1.11 7.12 5.69
CA PHE A 225 1.59 7.32 4.34
C PHE A 225 0.90 6.34 3.40
N PHE A 226 0.80 6.70 2.13
CA PHE A 226 0.19 5.86 1.11
C PHE A 226 1.02 5.91 -0.17
N VAL A 227 1.24 4.75 -0.80
CA VAL A 227 1.90 4.61 -2.09
C VAL A 227 0.81 4.28 -3.13
N PRO A 228 0.32 5.27 -3.88
CA PRO A 228 -0.81 5.07 -4.79
C PRO A 228 -0.56 4.01 -5.86
N GLU A 229 0.64 3.98 -6.43
CA GLU A 229 1.03 3.04 -7.49
C GLU A 229 1.07 1.59 -7.01
N CYS A 230 1.09 1.36 -5.69
CA CYS A 230 0.98 0.05 -5.05
C CYS A 230 -0.45 -0.27 -4.61
N SER A 231 -1.43 0.35 -5.24
CA SER A 231 -2.86 0.19 -4.97
C SER A 231 -3.67 0.42 -6.23
N ALA A 232 -4.94 0.04 -6.19
CA ALA A 232 -5.90 0.32 -7.25
C ALA A 232 -7.30 0.37 -6.65
N ALA A 233 -8.23 1.04 -7.33
CA ALA A 233 -9.64 1.10 -6.93
C ALA A 233 -10.48 0.01 -7.59
N MET A 234 -11.62 -0.27 -7.02
CA MET A 234 -12.71 -0.90 -7.76
C MET A 234 -13.34 0.17 -8.65
N GLU A 235 -12.92 0.18 -9.90
CA GLU A 235 -13.39 1.12 -10.90
C GLU A 235 -14.78 0.73 -11.42
N HIS A 236 -15.49 1.69 -11.98
CA HIS A 236 -16.70 1.47 -12.76
C HIS A 236 -16.36 1.35 -14.25
N ALA A 237 -17.25 0.76 -15.05
CA ALA A 237 -17.02 0.62 -16.49
C ALA A 237 -16.69 1.95 -17.20
N ASP A 238 -17.28 3.06 -16.75
CA ASP A 238 -17.06 4.38 -17.33
C ASP A 238 -15.73 5.03 -16.89
N THR A 239 -15.13 4.55 -15.78
CA THR A 239 -13.92 5.13 -15.18
C THR A 239 -12.70 4.22 -15.32
N TRP A 240 -12.91 3.04 -15.90
CA TRP A 240 -11.91 1.99 -15.97
C TRP A 240 -10.62 2.42 -16.68
N GLU A 241 -10.73 2.95 -17.88
CA GLU A 241 -9.56 3.35 -18.66
C GLU A 241 -8.84 4.58 -18.08
N THR A 242 -9.59 5.45 -17.42
CA THR A 242 -9.07 6.71 -16.88
C THR A 242 -8.64 6.61 -15.41
N GLN A 243 -9.01 5.51 -14.71
CA GLN A 243 -8.72 5.29 -13.29
C GLN A 243 -9.22 6.44 -12.38
N GLU A 244 -10.36 7.04 -12.73
CA GLU A 244 -10.86 8.22 -12.02
C GLU A 244 -11.23 7.97 -10.57
N VAL A 245 -11.74 6.77 -10.24
CA VAL A 245 -12.05 6.42 -8.84
C VAL A 245 -10.78 6.32 -8.02
N HIS A 246 -9.73 5.71 -8.57
CA HIS A 246 -8.44 5.62 -7.89
C HIS A 246 -7.80 7.00 -7.72
N LYS A 247 -7.82 7.83 -8.76
CA LYS A 247 -7.34 9.23 -8.72
C LYS A 247 -8.08 10.04 -7.65
N ALA A 248 -9.42 10.00 -7.67
CA ALA A 248 -10.24 10.72 -6.70
C ALA A 248 -9.97 10.23 -5.26
N THR A 249 -9.82 8.91 -5.08
CA THR A 249 -9.51 8.33 -3.77
C THR A 249 -8.12 8.74 -3.28
N THR A 250 -7.13 8.70 -4.16
CA THR A 250 -5.77 9.17 -3.84
C THR A 250 -5.76 10.63 -3.44
N PHE A 251 -6.51 11.48 -4.17
CA PHE A 251 -6.67 12.88 -3.81
C PHE A 251 -7.27 13.04 -2.40
N ILE A 252 -8.33 12.30 -2.07
CA ILE A 252 -8.97 12.33 -0.75
C ILE A 252 -7.99 11.88 0.34
N ILE A 253 -7.26 10.79 0.09
CA ILE A 253 -6.23 10.30 1.03
C ILE A 253 -5.16 11.38 1.24
N GLY A 254 -4.60 11.91 0.17
CA GLY A 254 -3.53 12.91 0.21
C GLY A 254 -3.97 14.27 0.77
N GLN A 255 -5.28 14.53 0.82
CA GLN A 255 -5.81 15.80 1.32
C GLN A 255 -5.76 15.89 2.84
N VAL A 256 -6.21 14.86 3.57
CA VAL A 256 -6.36 14.93 5.03
C VAL A 256 -6.05 13.63 5.77
N GLN A 257 -5.77 12.54 5.08
CA GLN A 257 -5.70 11.22 5.73
C GLN A 257 -4.27 10.69 5.86
N ALA A 258 -3.49 10.79 4.79
CA ALA A 258 -2.11 10.31 4.75
C ALA A 258 -1.28 11.16 3.79
N LYS A 259 0.04 11.18 3.97
CA LYS A 259 0.94 11.75 2.97
C LYS A 259 1.20 10.72 1.87
N LEU A 260 1.33 11.20 0.64
CA LEU A 260 1.60 10.34 -0.51
C LEU A 260 3.11 10.19 -0.70
N ILE A 261 3.53 9.01 -1.10
CA ILE A 261 4.92 8.69 -1.46
C ILE A 261 4.88 8.10 -2.88
N ASP A 262 5.76 8.59 -3.74
CA ASP A 262 5.99 8.01 -5.05
C ASP A 262 6.65 6.62 -4.94
N PHE A 263 6.16 5.67 -5.76
CA PHE A 263 6.68 4.30 -5.76
C PHE A 263 8.16 4.26 -6.15
N GLU A 264 8.56 4.98 -7.19
CA GLU A 264 9.93 4.92 -7.67
C GLU A 264 10.89 5.50 -6.64
N ASP A 265 10.52 6.58 -5.98
CA ASP A 265 11.31 7.21 -4.94
C ASP A 265 11.59 6.26 -3.78
N ILE A 266 10.53 5.68 -3.20
CA ILE A 266 10.69 4.76 -2.07
C ILE A 266 11.37 3.46 -2.48
N TYR A 267 11.04 2.91 -3.65
CA TYR A 267 11.64 1.68 -4.15
C TYR A 267 13.14 1.83 -4.41
N ASN A 268 13.54 2.92 -5.06
CA ASN A 268 14.93 3.19 -5.38
C ASN A 268 15.77 3.45 -4.13
N VAL A 269 15.22 4.15 -3.13
CA VAL A 269 15.96 4.39 -1.88
C VAL A 269 16.14 3.12 -1.06
N LEU A 270 15.15 2.22 -1.02
CA LEU A 270 15.25 0.96 -0.29
C LEU A 270 16.27 -0.02 -0.91
N LYS A 271 16.62 0.16 -2.17
CA LYS A 271 17.61 -0.68 -2.89
C LYS A 271 19.06 -0.17 -2.78
N LYS A 272 19.28 0.99 -2.19
CA LYS A 272 20.62 1.54 -1.91
C LYS A 272 21.26 0.89 -0.68
#